data_ebd0ef064e8f1b7ed45b71eed2933360
#
_entry.id   ebd0ef064e8f1b7ed45b71eed2933360
#
_cell.length_a   1.000
_cell.length_b   1.000
_cell.length_c   1.000
_cell.angle_alpha   90.00
_cell.angle_beta   90.00
_cell.angle_gamma   90.00
#
_symmetry.space_group_name_H-M   'P 1'
#
loop_
_entity.id
_entity.type
_entity.pdbx_description
1 polymer ?
#
loop_
_entity_poly.entity_id
_entity_poly.type
_entity_poly.pdbx_seq_one_letter_code
_entity_poly.pdbx_strand_id
1 'polypeptide(L)'
;VYLGDYKKGQTVTIELRDDHDSKTDHHVLVKTLNMPVFEKMIATFQDSAWNLKEFLDGNVKATISSDKRRLCMTTVPYDPDWTVRVNGKSVKTKSVVNGMMAFHVPKGKSTITMHYRLAGQKKGIAITIVSLLVFFGWQYIAKKRFYLAKEETKEIQN
;
A
#
# COMPACT_ATOMS: atom_id res chain seq x y z
N VAL A 1 -3.64 26.11 -4.69
CA VAL A 1 -3.83 26.91 -3.47
C VAL A 1 -5.31 27.02 -3.18
N TYR A 2 -5.75 26.81 -1.94
CA TYR A 2 -7.12 27.06 -1.48
C TYR A 2 -7.28 28.55 -1.20
N LEU A 3 -8.22 29.17 -1.86
CA LEU A 3 -8.45 30.60 -1.77
C LEU A 3 -9.49 31.01 -0.71
N GLY A 4 -10.21 30.04 -0.13
CA GLY A 4 -11.26 30.27 0.85
C GLY A 4 -12.67 30.04 0.29
N ASP A 5 -13.67 30.26 1.14
CA ASP A 5 -15.08 30.13 0.84
C ASP A 5 -15.66 31.50 0.46
N TYR A 6 -16.24 31.59 -0.73
CA TYR A 6 -16.78 32.83 -1.28
C TYR A 6 -18.24 32.69 -1.66
N LYS A 7 -19.01 33.76 -1.45
CA LYS A 7 -20.41 33.84 -1.88
C LYS A 7 -20.49 34.38 -3.30
N LYS A 8 -21.56 34.04 -4.01
CA LYS A 8 -21.83 34.57 -5.35
C LYS A 8 -21.79 36.11 -5.33
N GLY A 9 -21.00 36.70 -6.23
CA GLY A 9 -20.83 38.16 -6.36
C GLY A 9 -19.66 38.75 -5.55
N GLN A 10 -18.95 37.99 -4.75
CA GLN A 10 -17.72 38.46 -4.12
C GLN A 10 -16.57 38.49 -5.15
N THR A 11 -15.76 39.53 -5.09
CA THR A 11 -14.55 39.68 -5.90
C THR A 11 -13.37 39.15 -5.12
N VAL A 12 -12.56 38.32 -5.76
CA VAL A 12 -11.29 37.80 -5.23
C VAL A 12 -10.15 38.37 -6.06
N THR A 13 -9.22 39.04 -5.42
CA THR A 13 -8.01 39.53 -6.09
C THR A 13 -6.86 38.57 -5.80
N ILE A 14 -6.22 38.10 -6.85
CA ILE A 14 -5.03 37.23 -6.77
C ILE A 14 -3.87 38.02 -7.31
N GLU A 15 -2.89 38.33 -6.46
CA GLU A 15 -1.63 38.97 -6.87
C GLU A 15 -0.59 37.89 -7.08
N LEU A 16 -0.07 37.82 -8.31
CA LEU A 16 1.04 36.94 -8.68
C LEU A 16 2.29 37.82 -8.73
N ARG A 17 3.30 37.44 -7.93
CA ARG A 17 4.62 38.06 -8.00
C ARG A 17 5.54 37.12 -8.75
N ASP A 18 6.09 37.61 -9.84
CA ASP A 18 7.11 36.91 -10.60
C ASP A 18 8.46 37.57 -10.28
N ASP A 19 9.33 36.84 -9.59
CA ASP A 19 10.67 37.30 -9.22
C ASP A 19 11.69 37.07 -10.34
N HIS A 20 11.26 36.47 -11.46
CA HIS A 20 12.12 36.19 -12.60
C HIS A 20 11.59 36.93 -13.85
N ASP A 21 12.48 37.67 -14.48
CA ASP A 21 12.27 38.38 -15.77
C ASP A 21 12.11 37.36 -16.93
N SER A 22 11.28 36.35 -16.74
CA SER A 22 10.99 35.32 -17.73
C SER A 22 9.77 35.73 -18.57
N LYS A 23 9.92 35.79 -19.88
CA LYS A 23 8.84 35.97 -20.86
C LYS A 23 7.89 34.74 -20.89
N THR A 24 7.56 34.15 -19.75
CA THR A 24 6.73 32.96 -19.68
C THR A 24 5.29 33.37 -19.45
N ASP A 25 4.38 32.93 -20.32
CA ASP A 25 2.95 33.13 -20.12
C ASP A 25 2.46 32.33 -18.90
N HIS A 26 1.93 33.04 -17.92
CA HIS A 26 1.36 32.43 -16.72
C HIS A 26 -0.14 32.18 -16.90
N HIS A 27 -0.55 30.92 -16.86
CA HIS A 27 -1.96 30.55 -16.92
C HIS A 27 -2.50 30.30 -15.52
N VAL A 28 -3.49 31.10 -15.09
CA VAL A 28 -4.19 30.89 -13.82
C VAL A 28 -5.50 30.16 -14.10
N LEU A 29 -5.62 28.94 -13.58
CA LEU A 29 -6.84 28.15 -13.66
C LEU A 29 -7.57 28.20 -12.31
N VAL A 30 -8.71 28.91 -12.27
CA VAL A 30 -9.57 28.97 -11.10
C VAL A 30 -10.68 27.91 -11.24
N LYS A 31 -10.82 27.05 -10.24
CA LYS A 31 -11.88 26.07 -10.17
C LYS A 31 -12.74 26.33 -8.93
N THR A 32 -14.05 26.25 -9.09
CA THR A 32 -14.99 26.36 -7.99
C THR A 32 -15.60 25.00 -7.66
N LEU A 33 -15.76 24.69 -6.38
CA LEU A 33 -16.44 23.50 -5.91
C LEU A 33 -17.90 23.83 -5.64
N ASN A 34 -18.82 23.11 -6.29
CA ASN A 34 -20.25 23.20 -5.97
C ASN A 34 -20.52 22.41 -4.68
N MET A 35 -20.57 23.09 -3.55
CA MET A 35 -20.72 22.46 -2.23
C MET A 35 -21.94 21.55 -2.11
N PRO A 36 -23.18 21.96 -2.51
CA PRO A 36 -24.35 21.08 -2.45
C PRO A 36 -24.17 19.77 -3.25
N VAL A 37 -23.53 19.83 -4.41
CA VAL A 37 -23.24 18.62 -5.21
C VAL A 37 -22.18 17.77 -4.54
N PHE A 38 -21.14 18.38 -3.98
CA PHE A 38 -20.08 17.70 -3.26
C PHE A 38 -20.62 16.99 -2.01
N GLU A 39 -21.42 17.67 -1.18
CA GLU A 39 -22.02 17.09 0.02
C GLU A 39 -22.93 15.91 -0.31
N LYS A 40 -23.75 16.01 -1.35
CA LYS A 40 -24.58 14.90 -1.84
C LYS A 40 -23.75 13.71 -2.29
N MET A 41 -22.65 13.96 -2.96
CA MET A 41 -21.71 12.91 -3.40
C MET A 41 -21.05 12.24 -2.18
N ILE A 42 -20.57 13.00 -1.21
CA ILE A 42 -19.98 12.47 0.03
C ILE A 42 -20.97 11.64 0.81
N ALA A 43 -22.23 12.11 0.99
CA ALA A 43 -23.28 11.34 1.66
C ALA A 43 -23.51 9.98 0.97
N THR A 44 -23.53 9.95 -0.37
CA THR A 44 -23.67 8.70 -1.13
C THR A 44 -22.50 7.73 -0.88
N PHE A 45 -21.29 8.23 -0.72
CA PHE A 45 -20.14 7.39 -0.39
C PHE A 45 -20.16 6.90 1.06
N GLN A 46 -20.59 7.74 1.99
CA GLN A 46 -20.71 7.39 3.41
C GLN A 46 -21.75 6.29 3.63
N ASP A 47 -22.88 6.34 2.96
CA ASP A 47 -23.91 5.28 3.02
C ASP A 47 -23.42 3.91 2.52
N SER A 48 -22.42 3.93 1.66
CA SER A 48 -21.81 2.74 1.07
C SER A 48 -20.45 2.42 1.66
N ALA A 49 -20.06 3.07 2.75
CA ALA A 49 -18.75 2.91 3.37
C ALA A 49 -18.58 1.54 4.01
N TRP A 50 -17.32 1.10 4.10
CA TRP A 50 -16.97 -0.12 4.79
C TRP A 50 -17.07 0.06 6.31
N ASN A 51 -17.59 -0.94 6.98
CA ASN A 51 -17.41 -1.07 8.41
C ASN A 51 -16.08 -1.78 8.66
N LEU A 52 -15.04 -1.01 8.93
CA LEU A 52 -13.69 -1.49 9.17
C LEU A 52 -13.65 -2.20 10.54
N LYS A 53 -13.14 -3.42 10.59
CA LYS A 53 -13.00 -4.25 11.79
C LYS A 53 -11.55 -4.37 12.23
N GLU A 54 -10.64 -4.45 11.28
CA GLU A 54 -9.23 -4.65 11.53
C GLU A 54 -8.42 -3.96 10.43
N PHE A 55 -7.38 -3.24 10.84
CA PHE A 55 -6.41 -2.61 9.95
C PHE A 55 -5.05 -2.62 10.66
N LEU A 56 -4.28 -3.68 10.45
CA LEU A 56 -2.99 -3.86 11.12
C LEU A 56 -2.05 -4.70 10.23
N ASP A 57 -0.79 -4.29 10.14
CA ASP A 57 0.33 -5.06 9.55
C ASP A 57 0.01 -5.71 8.18
N GLY A 58 -0.56 -4.92 7.28
CA GLY A 58 -0.93 -5.42 5.95
C GLY A 58 -2.15 -6.34 5.94
N ASN A 59 -2.89 -6.41 7.05
CA ASN A 59 -4.17 -7.11 7.15
C ASN A 59 -5.30 -6.11 7.26
N VAL A 60 -6.32 -6.28 6.44
CA VAL A 60 -7.55 -5.48 6.48
C VAL A 60 -8.74 -6.42 6.55
N LYS A 61 -9.63 -6.19 7.51
CA LYS A 61 -10.90 -6.89 7.59
C LYS A 61 -12.03 -5.90 7.73
N ALA A 62 -12.99 -5.99 6.85
CA ALA A 62 -14.13 -5.08 6.81
C ALA A 62 -15.40 -5.81 6.42
N THR A 63 -16.53 -5.18 6.71
CA THR A 63 -17.84 -5.63 6.22
C THR A 63 -18.48 -4.51 5.41
N ILE A 64 -19.20 -4.88 4.37
CA ILE A 64 -19.98 -3.97 3.53
C ILE A 64 -21.34 -4.59 3.23
N SER A 65 -22.36 -3.75 3.07
CA SER A 65 -23.65 -4.16 2.56
C SER A 65 -23.93 -3.43 1.25
N SER A 66 -24.40 -4.13 0.24
CA SER A 66 -24.71 -3.56 -1.06
C SER A 66 -26.05 -4.07 -1.59
N ASP A 67 -26.85 -3.19 -2.17
CA ASP A 67 -28.15 -3.49 -2.79
C ASP A 67 -28.04 -4.27 -4.11
N LYS A 68 -26.85 -4.18 -4.77
CA LYS A 68 -26.53 -4.84 -6.03
C LYS A 68 -25.04 -5.15 -6.12
N ARG A 69 -24.64 -5.91 -7.13
CA ARG A 69 -23.22 -6.10 -7.43
C ARG A 69 -22.59 -4.77 -7.80
N ARG A 70 -21.54 -4.35 -7.09
CA ARG A 70 -20.83 -3.08 -7.33
C ARG A 70 -19.33 -3.27 -7.44
N LEU A 71 -18.70 -2.33 -8.12
CA LEU A 71 -17.27 -2.12 -8.02
C LEU A 71 -17.01 -1.32 -6.74
N CYS A 72 -16.24 -1.89 -5.84
CA CYS A 72 -15.81 -1.26 -4.60
C CYS A 72 -14.40 -0.72 -4.78
N MET A 73 -14.20 0.56 -4.51
CA MET A 73 -12.90 1.23 -4.55
C MET A 73 -12.40 1.43 -3.11
N THR A 74 -11.11 1.30 -2.92
CA THR A 74 -10.43 1.56 -1.65
C THR A 74 -9.43 2.69 -1.81
N THR A 75 -9.09 3.33 -0.71
CA THR A 75 -7.98 4.29 -0.65
C THR A 75 -6.60 3.61 -0.57
N VAL A 76 -6.58 2.28 -0.51
CA VAL A 76 -5.34 1.50 -0.54
C VAL A 76 -4.78 1.54 -1.96
N PRO A 77 -3.50 1.90 -2.14
CA PRO A 77 -2.85 1.86 -3.45
C PRO A 77 -2.90 0.45 -4.06
N TYR A 78 -3.08 0.41 -5.38
CA TYR A 78 -3.04 -0.85 -6.11
C TYR A 78 -1.62 -1.41 -6.12
N ASP A 79 -1.51 -2.65 -5.65
CA ASP A 79 -0.29 -3.43 -5.72
C ASP A 79 -0.67 -4.89 -5.98
N PRO A 80 -0.01 -5.61 -6.91
CA PRO A 80 -0.29 -7.01 -7.20
C PRO A 80 -0.04 -7.95 -6.02
N ASP A 81 0.73 -7.53 -5.02
CA ASP A 81 1.03 -8.30 -3.82
C ASP A 81 -0.12 -8.33 -2.80
N TRP A 82 -1.17 -7.52 -3.02
CA TRP A 82 -2.41 -7.63 -2.26
C TRP A 82 -3.24 -8.84 -2.69
N THR A 83 -3.58 -9.67 -1.74
CA THR A 83 -4.58 -10.72 -1.90
C THR A 83 -5.89 -10.27 -1.29
N VAL A 84 -6.92 -10.06 -2.12
CA VAL A 84 -8.25 -9.65 -1.69
C VAL A 84 -9.21 -10.82 -1.76
N ARG A 85 -9.98 -11.04 -0.69
CA ARG A 85 -11.04 -12.04 -0.64
C ARG A 85 -12.35 -11.39 -0.22
N VAL A 86 -13.42 -11.78 -0.90
CA VAL A 86 -14.80 -11.41 -0.57
C VAL A 86 -15.55 -12.68 -0.20
N ASN A 87 -16.08 -12.73 1.02
CA ASN A 87 -16.72 -13.92 1.57
C ASN A 87 -15.83 -15.18 1.49
N GLY A 88 -14.52 -15.01 1.76
CA GLY A 88 -13.53 -16.08 1.70
C GLY A 88 -13.02 -16.45 0.30
N LYS A 89 -13.67 -15.99 -0.78
CA LYS A 89 -13.26 -16.28 -2.17
C LYS A 89 -12.34 -15.19 -2.68
N SER A 90 -11.22 -15.57 -3.30
CA SER A 90 -10.29 -14.62 -3.92
C SER A 90 -10.97 -13.90 -5.10
N VAL A 91 -10.77 -12.59 -5.18
CA VAL A 91 -11.31 -11.74 -6.25
C VAL A 91 -10.18 -11.01 -6.97
N LYS A 92 -10.40 -10.75 -8.27
CA LYS A 92 -9.44 -9.96 -9.06
C LYS A 92 -9.53 -8.50 -8.67
N THR A 93 -8.40 -7.88 -8.44
CA THR A 93 -8.23 -6.45 -8.19
C THR A 93 -7.93 -5.71 -9.49
N LYS A 94 -8.23 -4.42 -9.53
CA LYS A 94 -7.95 -3.52 -10.65
C LYS A 94 -7.40 -2.21 -10.12
N SER A 95 -6.51 -1.59 -10.87
CA SER A 95 -6.12 -0.20 -10.65
C SER A 95 -7.18 0.73 -11.24
N VAL A 96 -7.64 1.70 -10.46
CA VAL A 96 -8.59 2.73 -10.86
C VAL A 96 -8.12 4.09 -10.33
N VAL A 97 -8.61 5.18 -10.92
CA VAL A 97 -8.33 6.56 -10.46
C VAL A 97 -6.85 6.75 -10.09
N ASN A 98 -5.97 6.56 -11.09
CA ASN A 98 -4.52 6.81 -10.97
C ASN A 98 -3.81 6.01 -9.86
N GLY A 99 -4.23 4.77 -9.63
CA GLY A 99 -3.49 3.86 -8.76
C GLY A 99 -4.23 3.36 -7.53
N MET A 100 -5.49 3.68 -7.33
CA MET A 100 -6.28 3.10 -6.24
C MET A 100 -6.77 1.70 -6.59
N MET A 101 -6.88 0.85 -5.60
CA MET A 101 -7.35 -0.52 -5.78
C MET A 101 -8.87 -0.61 -5.78
N ALA A 102 -9.42 -1.36 -6.75
CA ALA A 102 -10.85 -1.68 -6.80
C ALA A 102 -11.08 -3.17 -7.08
N PHE A 103 -12.21 -3.68 -6.60
CA PHE A 103 -12.66 -5.05 -6.82
C PHE A 103 -14.19 -5.14 -6.72
N HIS A 104 -14.77 -6.22 -7.24
CA HIS A 104 -16.22 -6.41 -7.23
C HIS A 104 -16.70 -7.05 -5.93
N VAL A 105 -17.79 -6.49 -5.39
CA VAL A 105 -18.58 -7.08 -4.28
C VAL A 105 -19.95 -7.51 -4.78
N PRO A 106 -20.48 -8.66 -4.34
CA PRO A 106 -21.82 -9.11 -4.69
C PRO A 106 -22.90 -8.30 -3.93
N LYS A 107 -24.13 -8.49 -4.32
CA LYS A 107 -25.31 -8.03 -3.57
C LYS A 107 -25.35 -8.66 -2.17
N GLY A 108 -25.81 -7.90 -1.19
CA GLY A 108 -25.98 -8.33 0.20
C GLY A 108 -24.80 -7.96 1.09
N LYS A 109 -24.78 -8.53 2.28
CA LYS A 109 -23.72 -8.35 3.25
C LYS A 109 -22.49 -9.17 2.84
N SER A 110 -21.34 -8.55 2.79
CA SER A 110 -20.08 -9.21 2.43
C SER A 110 -18.99 -8.91 3.45
N THR A 111 -18.18 -9.92 3.73
CA THR A 111 -16.94 -9.77 4.50
C THR A 111 -15.77 -9.67 3.53
N ILE A 112 -14.99 -8.62 3.68
CA ILE A 112 -13.79 -8.36 2.88
C ILE A 112 -12.59 -8.63 3.76
N THR A 113 -11.64 -9.40 3.24
CA THR A 113 -10.33 -9.58 3.85
C THR A 113 -9.26 -9.26 2.82
N MET A 114 -8.30 -8.42 3.19
CA MET A 114 -7.16 -8.10 2.36
C MET A 114 -5.90 -8.44 3.12
N HIS A 115 -4.94 -9.03 2.42
CA HIS A 115 -3.67 -9.41 3.00
C HIS A 115 -2.54 -9.05 2.04
N TYR A 116 -1.58 -8.28 2.52
CA TYR A 116 -0.40 -7.87 1.78
C TYR A 116 0.77 -8.81 2.07
N ARG A 117 1.43 -9.28 1.03
CA ARG A 117 2.65 -10.09 1.14
C ARG A 117 3.63 -9.70 0.06
N LEU A 118 4.77 -9.16 0.46
CA LEU A 118 5.85 -8.83 -0.46
C LEU A 118 6.28 -10.06 -1.27
N ALA A 119 6.19 -9.92 -2.60
CA ALA A 119 6.76 -10.90 -3.52
C ALA A 119 8.27 -10.99 -3.24
N GLY A 120 8.78 -12.16 -3.01
CA GLY A 120 10.21 -12.35 -2.72
C GLY A 120 10.57 -12.44 -1.24
N GLN A 121 9.73 -12.03 -0.29
CA GLN A 121 10.01 -12.17 1.14
C GLN A 121 10.39 -13.62 1.51
N LYS A 122 9.62 -14.61 1.04
CA LYS A 122 9.92 -16.02 1.27
C LYS A 122 11.25 -16.46 0.65
N LYS A 123 11.55 -15.95 -0.56
CA LYS A 123 12.83 -16.23 -1.24
C LYS A 123 14.00 -15.61 -0.48
N GLY A 124 13.84 -14.36 -0.02
CA GLY A 124 14.85 -13.68 0.81
C GLY A 124 15.14 -14.43 2.10
N ILE A 125 14.10 -14.85 2.84
CA ILE A 125 14.26 -15.67 4.06
C ILE A 125 14.99 -16.98 3.76
N ALA A 126 14.63 -17.69 2.69
CA ALA A 126 15.28 -18.94 2.32
C ALA A 126 16.78 -18.74 2.02
N ILE A 127 17.13 -17.69 1.26
CA ILE A 127 18.54 -17.36 0.97
C ILE A 127 19.28 -17.04 2.27
N THR A 128 18.70 -16.28 3.17
CA THR A 128 19.31 -15.94 4.45
C THR A 128 19.58 -17.20 5.29
N ILE A 129 18.61 -18.11 5.38
CA ILE A 129 18.79 -19.38 6.11
C ILE A 129 19.92 -20.21 5.50
N VAL A 130 19.94 -20.37 4.16
CA VAL A 130 21.02 -21.11 3.48
C VAL A 130 22.38 -20.47 3.73
N SER A 131 22.48 -19.14 3.64
CA SER A 131 23.73 -18.42 3.90
C SER A 131 24.24 -18.62 5.33
N LEU A 132 23.35 -18.61 6.30
CA LEU A 132 23.70 -18.88 7.70
C LEU A 132 24.20 -20.32 7.89
N LEU A 133 23.52 -21.29 7.28
CA LEU A 133 23.96 -22.70 7.35
C LEU A 133 25.35 -22.89 6.74
N VAL A 134 25.63 -22.29 5.59
CA VAL A 134 26.94 -22.32 4.95
C VAL A 134 27.99 -21.66 5.85
N PHE A 135 27.70 -20.50 6.42
CA PHE A 135 28.59 -19.78 7.31
C PHE A 135 28.97 -20.60 8.55
N PHE A 136 27.97 -21.13 9.25
CA PHE A 136 28.23 -21.94 10.45
C PHE A 136 28.88 -23.27 10.12
N GLY A 137 28.50 -23.90 9.00
CA GLY A 137 29.17 -25.11 8.51
C GLY A 137 30.63 -24.86 8.23
N TRP A 138 30.97 -23.76 7.55
CA TRP A 138 32.34 -23.36 7.30
C TRP A 138 33.11 -23.13 8.61
N GLN A 139 32.54 -22.40 9.55
CA GLN A 139 33.14 -22.14 10.85
C GLN A 139 33.45 -23.45 11.61
N TYR A 140 32.51 -24.39 11.57
CA TYR A 140 32.66 -25.68 12.23
C TYR A 140 33.84 -26.49 11.61
N ILE A 141 33.90 -26.54 10.27
CA ILE A 141 34.98 -27.23 9.56
C ILE A 141 36.34 -26.57 9.81
N ALA A 142 36.38 -25.23 9.75
CA ALA A 142 37.64 -24.48 10.01
C ALA A 142 38.18 -24.74 11.42
N LYS A 143 37.25 -24.71 12.42
CA LYS A 143 37.62 -25.01 13.82
C LYS A 143 38.14 -26.43 13.98
N LYS A 144 37.49 -27.43 13.37
CA LYS A 144 37.91 -28.83 13.43
C LYS A 144 39.30 -29.02 12.81
N ARG A 145 39.57 -28.42 11.64
CA ARG A 145 40.88 -28.45 10.99
C ARG A 145 41.97 -27.82 11.84
N PHE A 146 41.67 -26.70 12.51
CA PHE A 146 42.62 -26.04 13.40
C PHE A 146 43.01 -26.93 14.60
N TYR A 147 42.05 -27.64 15.20
CA TYR A 147 42.34 -28.57 16.31
C TYR A 147 43.17 -29.75 15.86
N LEU A 148 42.89 -30.37 14.71
CA LEU A 148 43.67 -31.49 14.17
C LEU A 148 45.14 -31.10 13.85
N ALA A 149 45.33 -29.95 13.22
CA ALA A 149 46.68 -29.44 12.94
C ALA A 149 47.50 -29.17 14.22
N LYS A 150 46.82 -28.76 15.31
CA LYS A 150 47.48 -28.52 16.59
C LYS A 150 47.86 -29.81 17.31
N GLU A 151 47.11 -30.90 17.13
CA GLU A 151 47.48 -32.23 17.68
C GLU A 151 48.65 -32.81 16.93
N GLU A 152 48.69 -32.78 15.59
CA GLU A 152 49.84 -33.24 14.80
C GLU A 152 51.13 -32.51 15.15
N THR A 153 51.06 -31.20 15.43
CA THR A 153 52.28 -30.42 15.80
C THR A 153 52.80 -30.82 17.19
N LYS A 154 51.94 -31.27 18.10
CA LYS A 154 52.35 -31.75 19.42
C LYS A 154 53.01 -33.14 19.39
N GLU A 155 52.55 -34.04 18.49
CA GLU A 155 53.16 -35.37 18.34
C GLU A 155 54.56 -35.32 17.73
N ILE A 156 54.90 -34.32 16.90
CA ILE A 156 56.22 -34.14 16.30
C ILE A 156 57.24 -33.55 17.30
N GLN A 157 56.79 -32.89 18.39
CA GLN A 157 57.66 -32.26 19.38
C GLN A 157 57.99 -33.15 20.60
N ASN A 158 57.45 -34.36 20.70
CA ASN A 158 57.77 -35.37 21.70
C ASN A 158 58.60 -36.50 21.08
#